data_0a11dd77fedfa3b6ad8e633b03a8c6fb
#
_entry.id   0a11dd77fedfa3b6ad8e633b03a8c6fb
#
_cell.length_a   1.000
_cell.length_b   1.000
_cell.length_c   1.000
_cell.angle_alpha   90.00
_cell.angle_beta   90.00
_cell.angle_gamma   90.00
#
_symmetry.space_group_name_H-M   'P 1'
#
loop_
_entity.id
_entity.type
_entity.pdbx_description
1 polymer ?
#
loop_
_entity_poly.entity_id
_entity_poly.type
_entity_poly.pdbx_seq_one_letter_code
_entity_poly.pdbx_strand_id
1 'polypeptide(L)'
;LFGGALAAISPLIPADSVYIALYINGLSFFYAAWTIRGLHEIPKGAASGTGADENIGKSLIEGWKAVASSKIIRGLIVGMVGAFSAAGAVIGLARTFVFDLGGGDAAYGVLFAAVFTGLALGIGFGPKIFAQFSRRRLFGASLAVAGFFLILLALIANLVISIFIVVILGAFSGICWVTGFTMLGMEVNNEVRGRTFAFVQSLIRITLVAVLAIAPIIAATIGTLTYDFYNVRLQYNGAQITILIA
;
A
#
# COMPACT_ATOMS: atom_id res chain seq x y z
N LEU A 1 4.89 -5.20 -10.88
CA LEU A 1 6.31 -5.36 -11.18
C LEU A 1 6.52 -5.60 -12.68
N PHE A 2 5.87 -6.58 -13.29
CA PHE A 2 6.04 -6.91 -14.71
C PHE A 2 5.53 -5.80 -15.64
N GLY A 3 4.43 -5.13 -15.33
CA GLY A 3 3.89 -4.03 -16.13
C GLY A 3 4.83 -2.84 -16.24
N GLY A 4 5.50 -2.45 -15.14
CA GLY A 4 6.47 -1.36 -15.14
C GLY A 4 7.76 -1.70 -15.89
N ALA A 5 8.26 -2.94 -15.73
CA ALA A 5 9.41 -3.42 -16.49
C ALA A 5 9.11 -3.50 -18.00
N LEU A 6 7.91 -3.96 -18.36
CA LEU A 6 7.46 -4.01 -19.76
C LEU A 6 7.26 -2.62 -20.36
N ALA A 7 6.76 -1.64 -19.59
CA ALA A 7 6.65 -0.25 -20.05
C ALA A 7 8.03 0.38 -20.31
N ALA A 8 9.04 0.04 -19.49
CA ALA A 8 10.42 0.50 -19.70
C ALA A 8 11.09 -0.14 -20.94
N ILE A 9 10.65 -1.34 -21.34
CA ILE A 9 11.17 -2.09 -22.50
C ILE A 9 10.28 -1.86 -23.74
N SER A 10 9.15 -1.17 -23.60
CA SER A 10 8.15 -0.91 -24.64
C SER A 10 8.71 -0.38 -25.97
N PRO A 11 9.79 0.41 -26.04
CA PRO A 11 10.38 0.79 -27.34
C PRO A 11 10.99 -0.38 -28.12
N LEU A 12 11.24 -1.51 -27.46
CA LEU A 12 11.88 -2.71 -28.04
C LEU A 12 10.85 -3.82 -28.36
N ILE A 13 9.61 -3.70 -27.89
CA ILE A 13 8.59 -4.72 -28.03
C ILE A 13 7.33 -4.08 -28.66
N PRO A 14 6.76 -4.65 -29.75
CA PRO A 14 5.55 -4.13 -30.39
C PRO A 14 4.36 -4.05 -29.42
N ALA A 15 3.29 -3.34 -29.84
CA ALA A 15 2.08 -3.03 -29.06
C ALA A 15 1.40 -4.21 -28.31
N ASP A 16 1.78 -5.44 -28.62
CA ASP A 16 1.29 -6.67 -28.00
C ASP A 16 1.87 -6.95 -26.59
N SER A 17 2.82 -6.12 -26.11
CA SER A 17 3.47 -6.31 -24.80
C SER A 17 2.50 -6.28 -23.63
N VAL A 18 1.41 -5.51 -23.71
CA VAL A 18 0.37 -5.43 -22.67
C VAL A 18 -0.37 -6.78 -22.57
N TYR A 19 -0.65 -7.43 -23.69
CA TYR A 19 -1.31 -8.74 -23.70
C TYR A 19 -0.41 -9.81 -23.09
N ILE A 20 0.90 -9.77 -23.37
CA ILE A 20 1.87 -10.71 -22.77
C ILE A 20 1.87 -10.56 -21.25
N ALA A 21 1.86 -9.33 -20.72
CA ALA A 21 1.78 -9.08 -19.28
C ALA A 21 0.49 -9.65 -18.67
N LEU A 22 -0.65 -9.48 -19.35
CA LEU A 22 -1.94 -10.02 -18.91
C LEU A 22 -1.94 -11.55 -18.93
N TYR A 23 -1.36 -12.20 -19.95
CA TYR A 23 -1.25 -13.65 -20.02
C TYR A 23 -0.36 -14.20 -18.90
N ILE A 24 0.81 -13.59 -18.64
CA ILE A 24 1.70 -13.99 -17.54
C ILE A 24 0.97 -13.84 -16.19
N ASN A 25 0.24 -12.74 -16.00
CA ASN A 25 -0.54 -12.52 -14.79
C ASN A 25 -1.65 -13.58 -14.66
N GLY A 26 -2.39 -13.86 -15.73
CA GLY A 26 -3.39 -14.93 -15.75
C GLY A 26 -2.80 -16.29 -15.39
N LEU A 27 -1.68 -16.67 -16.01
CA LEU A 27 -0.99 -17.92 -15.71
C LEU A 27 -0.53 -18.02 -14.25
N SER A 28 -0.08 -16.90 -13.66
CA SER A 28 0.29 -16.86 -12.24
C SER A 28 -0.89 -17.17 -11.31
N PHE A 29 -2.09 -16.70 -11.64
CA PHE A 29 -3.32 -17.04 -10.90
C PHE A 29 -3.70 -18.53 -11.08
N PHE A 30 -3.56 -19.08 -12.29
CA PHE A 30 -3.80 -20.50 -12.51
C PHE A 30 -2.81 -21.35 -11.72
N TYR A 31 -1.53 -20.99 -11.71
CA TYR A 31 -0.51 -21.67 -10.93
C TYR A 31 -0.83 -21.61 -9.43
N ALA A 32 -1.20 -20.44 -8.91
CA ALA A 32 -1.59 -20.28 -7.51
C ALA A 32 -2.83 -21.15 -7.16
N ALA A 33 -3.85 -21.15 -8.01
CA ALA A 33 -5.04 -21.96 -7.82
C ALA A 33 -4.73 -23.48 -7.83
N TRP A 34 -3.84 -23.91 -8.73
CA TRP A 34 -3.39 -25.30 -8.80
C TRP A 34 -2.60 -25.72 -7.55
N THR A 35 -1.69 -24.84 -7.09
CA THR A 35 -0.93 -25.08 -5.85
C THR A 35 -1.84 -25.19 -4.64
N ILE A 36 -2.83 -24.28 -4.52
CA ILE A 36 -3.81 -24.30 -3.42
C ILE A 36 -4.66 -25.56 -3.46
N ARG A 37 -5.06 -26.02 -4.65
CA ARG A 37 -5.83 -27.26 -4.80
C ARG A 37 -5.06 -28.49 -4.32
N GLY A 38 -3.73 -28.49 -4.40
CA GLY A 38 -2.87 -29.56 -3.91
C GLY A 38 -2.68 -29.58 -2.38
N LEU A 39 -3.08 -28.52 -1.68
CA LEU A 39 -2.96 -28.42 -0.23
C LEU A 39 -4.16 -29.10 0.47
N HIS A 40 -4.04 -30.42 0.66
CA HIS A 40 -5.07 -31.21 1.34
C HIS A 40 -5.09 -31.06 2.87
N GLU A 41 -4.04 -30.42 3.43
CA GLU A 41 -3.82 -30.24 4.87
C GLU A 41 -4.45 -28.97 5.45
N ILE A 42 -5.04 -28.12 4.61
CA ILE A 42 -5.80 -26.98 5.13
C ILE A 42 -7.09 -27.56 5.71
N PRO A 43 -7.30 -27.55 7.05
CA PRO A 43 -8.57 -27.93 7.62
C PRO A 43 -9.63 -27.10 6.89
N LYS A 44 -10.60 -27.75 6.27
CA LYS A 44 -11.81 -27.07 5.83
C LYS A 44 -12.25 -26.30 7.06
N GLY A 45 -12.11 -24.96 7.05
CA GLY A 45 -12.46 -24.15 8.20
C GLY A 45 -13.75 -24.70 8.71
N ALA A 46 -13.83 -25.03 10.00
CA ALA A 46 -15.03 -25.57 10.57
C ALA A 46 -16.12 -24.66 10.01
N ALA A 47 -16.90 -25.21 9.10
CA ALA A 47 -18.14 -24.58 8.72
C ALA A 47 -18.79 -24.41 10.09
N SER A 48 -18.70 -23.21 10.65
CA SER A 48 -19.48 -22.83 11.81
C SER A 48 -20.89 -23.11 11.31
N GLY A 49 -21.30 -24.37 11.58
CA GLY A 49 -22.61 -24.84 11.22
C GLY A 49 -23.56 -23.82 11.77
N THR A 50 -24.45 -23.46 10.94
CA THR A 50 -25.65 -22.67 11.13
C THR A 50 -25.63 -21.37 10.32
N GLY A 51 -26.25 -21.50 9.18
CA GLY A 51 -27.11 -20.46 8.68
C GLY A 51 -26.43 -19.38 7.86
N ALA A 52 -26.78 -19.38 6.59
CA ALA A 52 -26.67 -18.26 5.67
C ALA A 52 -27.37 -16.95 6.16
N ASP A 53 -27.78 -16.90 7.43
CA ASP A 53 -28.48 -15.80 8.11
C ASP A 53 -27.62 -15.06 9.16
N GLU A 54 -26.32 -15.32 9.25
CA GLU A 54 -25.51 -14.47 10.11
C GLU A 54 -25.40 -13.07 9.48
N ASN A 55 -26.25 -12.20 10.00
CA ASN A 55 -26.39 -10.81 9.58
C ASN A 55 -25.00 -10.18 9.49
N ILE A 56 -24.54 -9.86 8.26
CA ILE A 56 -23.20 -9.28 7.98
C ILE A 56 -22.97 -8.08 8.92
N GLY A 57 -24.02 -7.31 9.23
CA GLY A 57 -23.98 -6.22 10.20
C GLY A 57 -23.59 -6.67 11.60
N LYS A 58 -24.04 -7.83 12.05
CA LYS A 58 -23.69 -8.39 13.37
C LYS A 58 -22.21 -8.77 13.43
N SER A 59 -21.70 -9.42 12.41
CA SER A 59 -20.29 -9.81 12.29
C SER A 59 -19.36 -8.58 12.24
N LEU A 60 -19.78 -7.50 11.58
CA LEU A 60 -19.05 -6.22 11.55
C LEU A 60 -19.05 -5.55 12.93
N ILE A 61 -20.18 -5.55 13.65
CA ILE A 61 -20.29 -4.98 15.00
C ILE A 61 -19.44 -5.77 15.99
N GLU A 62 -19.39 -7.08 15.89
CA GLU A 62 -18.53 -7.91 16.74
C GLU A 62 -17.04 -7.68 16.45
N GLY A 63 -16.68 -7.55 15.17
CA GLY A 63 -15.32 -7.12 14.76
C GLY A 63 -14.97 -5.75 15.34
N TRP A 64 -15.90 -4.77 15.28
CA TRP A 64 -15.72 -3.46 15.87
C TRP A 64 -15.56 -3.51 17.39
N LYS A 65 -16.37 -4.30 18.09
CA LYS A 65 -16.25 -4.48 19.55
C LYS A 65 -14.92 -5.09 19.95
N ALA A 66 -14.43 -6.07 19.20
CA ALA A 66 -13.11 -6.68 19.43
C ALA A 66 -11.99 -5.64 19.25
N VAL A 67 -12.09 -4.77 18.25
CA VAL A 67 -11.18 -3.66 18.02
C VAL A 67 -11.26 -2.63 19.16
N ALA A 68 -12.46 -2.27 19.58
CA ALA A 68 -12.67 -1.26 20.61
C ALA A 68 -12.20 -1.71 22.01
N SER A 69 -12.07 -3.01 22.25
CA SER A 69 -11.68 -3.57 23.55
C SER A 69 -10.19 -3.39 23.89
N SER A 70 -9.30 -3.36 22.88
CA SER A 70 -7.84 -3.28 23.09
C SER A 70 -7.25 -1.97 22.58
N LYS A 71 -6.52 -1.25 23.45
CA LYS A 71 -5.78 -0.03 23.05
C LYS A 71 -4.71 -0.32 22.00
N ILE A 72 -4.12 -1.51 22.05
CA ILE A 72 -3.06 -1.92 21.12
C ILE A 72 -3.66 -2.14 19.72
N ILE A 73 -4.78 -2.86 19.64
CA ILE A 73 -5.48 -3.14 18.39
C ILE A 73 -5.96 -1.81 17.76
N ARG A 74 -6.52 -0.90 18.54
CA ARG A 74 -6.93 0.43 18.05
C ARG A 74 -5.75 1.21 17.45
N GLY A 75 -4.63 1.31 18.17
CA GLY A 75 -3.44 1.99 17.68
C GLY A 75 -2.89 1.37 16.41
N LEU A 76 -2.91 0.02 16.33
CA LEU A 76 -2.49 -0.71 15.15
C LEU A 76 -3.38 -0.40 13.93
N ILE A 77 -4.69 -0.43 14.12
CA ILE A 77 -5.65 -0.15 13.03
C ILE A 77 -5.55 1.31 12.56
N VAL A 78 -5.45 2.27 13.48
CA VAL A 78 -5.24 3.68 13.12
C VAL A 78 -3.96 3.85 12.29
N GLY A 79 -2.86 3.21 12.70
CA GLY A 79 -1.61 3.24 11.95
C GLY A 79 -1.73 2.59 10.56
N MET A 80 -2.45 1.46 10.47
CA MET A 80 -2.70 0.79 9.18
C MET A 80 -3.60 1.65 8.27
N VAL A 81 -4.68 2.20 8.80
CA VAL A 81 -5.59 3.08 8.04
C VAL A 81 -4.84 4.31 7.53
N GLY A 82 -4.02 4.95 8.38
CA GLY A 82 -3.17 6.07 7.95
C GLY A 82 -2.20 5.68 6.84
N ALA A 83 -1.49 4.56 6.98
CA ALA A 83 -0.58 4.06 5.96
C ALA A 83 -1.28 3.80 4.62
N PHE A 84 -2.49 3.24 4.65
CA PHE A 84 -3.27 2.99 3.43
C PHE A 84 -3.92 4.26 2.86
N SER A 85 -4.22 5.26 3.68
CA SER A 85 -4.60 6.59 3.19
C SER A 85 -3.45 7.21 2.39
N ALA A 86 -2.25 7.22 2.94
CA ALA A 86 -1.06 7.70 2.26
C ALA A 86 -0.77 6.92 0.96
N ALA A 87 -0.89 5.59 1.00
CA ALA A 87 -0.75 4.75 -0.19
C ALA A 87 -1.80 5.09 -1.26
N GLY A 88 -3.05 5.31 -0.86
CA GLY A 88 -4.13 5.73 -1.76
C GLY A 88 -3.84 7.06 -2.45
N ALA A 89 -3.33 8.05 -1.71
CA ALA A 89 -2.94 9.35 -2.26
C ALA A 89 -1.77 9.21 -3.25
N VAL A 90 -0.72 8.46 -2.87
CA VAL A 90 0.43 8.22 -3.75
C VAL A 90 0.00 7.52 -5.03
N ILE A 91 -0.80 6.44 -4.94
CA ILE A 91 -1.27 5.70 -6.11
C ILE A 91 -2.15 6.59 -6.99
N GLY A 92 -3.08 7.35 -6.40
CA GLY A 92 -4.00 8.22 -7.13
C GLY A 92 -3.30 9.38 -7.83
N LEU A 93 -2.20 9.87 -7.28
CA LEU A 93 -1.49 11.03 -7.80
C LEU A 93 -0.19 10.69 -8.54
N ALA A 94 0.24 9.43 -8.52
CA ALA A 94 1.53 9.01 -9.07
C ALA A 94 1.72 9.39 -10.55
N ARG A 95 0.67 9.26 -11.35
CA ARG A 95 0.73 9.63 -12.77
C ARG A 95 0.93 11.15 -12.92
N THR A 96 0.09 11.94 -12.29
CA THR A 96 0.20 13.41 -12.32
C THR A 96 1.57 13.85 -11.82
N PHE A 97 2.03 13.30 -10.68
CA PHE A 97 3.33 13.59 -10.10
C PHE A 97 4.48 13.34 -11.09
N VAL A 98 4.48 12.20 -11.78
CA VAL A 98 5.54 11.85 -12.74
C VAL A 98 5.50 12.75 -13.97
N PHE A 99 4.31 13.05 -14.50
CA PHE A 99 4.16 13.93 -15.67
C PHE A 99 4.54 15.36 -15.35
N ASP A 100 4.23 15.86 -14.16
CA ASP A 100 4.61 17.20 -13.69
C ASP A 100 6.14 17.35 -13.55
N LEU A 101 6.85 16.24 -13.28
CA LEU A 101 8.31 16.19 -13.24
C LEU A 101 8.95 15.97 -14.62
N GLY A 102 8.19 16.06 -15.69
CA GLY A 102 8.66 15.87 -17.07
C GLY A 102 8.85 14.41 -17.47
N GLY A 103 8.34 13.45 -16.67
CA GLY A 103 8.33 12.04 -17.00
C GLY A 103 7.17 11.66 -17.92
N GLY A 104 7.28 10.49 -18.57
CA GLY A 104 6.21 9.90 -19.37
C GLY A 104 5.70 8.59 -18.76
N ASP A 105 4.92 7.83 -19.53
CA ASP A 105 4.35 6.55 -19.08
C ASP A 105 5.43 5.53 -18.70
N ALA A 106 6.59 5.53 -19.35
CA ALA A 106 7.73 4.69 -18.96
C ALA A 106 8.26 5.03 -17.57
N ALA A 107 8.43 6.32 -17.26
CA ALA A 107 8.88 6.78 -15.95
C ALA A 107 7.86 6.46 -14.85
N TYR A 108 6.56 6.57 -15.13
CA TYR A 108 5.50 6.12 -14.25
C TYR A 108 5.62 4.61 -13.95
N GLY A 109 5.84 3.79 -14.99
CA GLY A 109 6.06 2.35 -14.82
C GLY A 109 7.28 2.03 -13.95
N VAL A 110 8.40 2.75 -14.15
CA VAL A 110 9.63 2.60 -13.35
C VAL A 110 9.38 2.99 -11.89
N LEU A 111 8.67 4.09 -11.63
CA LEU A 111 8.33 4.52 -10.27
C LEU A 111 7.51 3.45 -9.53
N PHE A 112 6.48 2.89 -10.18
CA PHE A 112 5.69 1.79 -9.61
C PHE A 112 6.52 0.54 -9.38
N ALA A 113 7.37 0.16 -10.34
CA ALA A 113 8.28 -0.97 -10.17
C ALA A 113 9.20 -0.77 -8.97
N ALA A 114 9.73 0.44 -8.77
CA ALA A 114 10.57 0.81 -7.64
C ALA A 114 9.84 0.67 -6.29
N VAL A 115 8.61 1.20 -6.18
CA VAL A 115 7.77 1.05 -4.96
C VAL A 115 7.56 -0.42 -4.62
N PHE A 116 7.12 -1.23 -5.61
CA PHE A 116 6.82 -2.65 -5.37
C PHE A 116 8.08 -3.48 -5.12
N THR A 117 9.21 -3.12 -5.72
CA THR A 117 10.51 -3.73 -5.40
C THR A 117 10.88 -3.45 -3.95
N GLY A 118 10.78 -2.20 -3.51
CA GLY A 118 10.96 -1.84 -2.11
C GLY A 118 10.04 -2.63 -1.19
N LEU A 119 8.73 -2.66 -1.49
CA LEU A 119 7.73 -3.39 -0.73
C LEU A 119 8.10 -4.88 -0.58
N ALA A 120 8.48 -5.53 -1.68
CA ALA A 120 8.88 -6.95 -1.68
C ALA A 120 10.13 -7.18 -0.82
N LEU A 121 11.14 -6.31 -0.93
CA LEU A 121 12.33 -6.35 -0.08
C LEU A 121 11.98 -6.17 1.40
N GLY A 122 11.11 -5.21 1.72
CA GLY A 122 10.65 -4.95 3.09
C GLY A 122 9.92 -6.14 3.70
N ILE A 123 9.01 -6.77 2.96
CA ILE A 123 8.27 -7.96 3.41
C ILE A 123 9.22 -9.16 3.57
N GLY A 124 10.11 -9.39 2.60
CA GLY A 124 10.95 -10.58 2.58
C GLY A 124 12.11 -10.53 3.57
N PHE A 125 12.76 -9.38 3.70
CA PHE A 125 13.99 -9.24 4.50
C PHE A 125 13.78 -8.46 5.79
N GLY A 126 12.81 -7.54 5.86
CA GLY A 126 12.60 -6.67 7.01
C GLY A 126 12.47 -7.40 8.34
N PRO A 127 11.59 -8.40 8.49
CA PRO A 127 11.45 -9.16 9.74
C PRO A 127 12.72 -9.90 10.15
N LYS A 128 13.58 -10.27 9.21
CA LYS A 128 14.85 -10.96 9.48
C LYS A 128 15.92 -9.98 9.93
N ILE A 129 16.07 -8.84 9.25
CA ILE A 129 17.07 -7.81 9.56
C ILE A 129 16.78 -7.18 10.93
N PHE A 130 15.51 -6.94 11.22
CA PHE A 130 15.07 -6.28 12.45
C PHE A 130 14.54 -7.25 13.51
N ALA A 131 14.93 -8.52 13.47
CA ALA A 131 14.46 -9.57 14.38
C ALA A 131 14.67 -9.26 15.87
N GLN A 132 15.71 -8.47 16.20
CA GLN A 132 16.04 -8.04 17.56
C GLN A 132 15.09 -6.96 18.13
N PHE A 133 14.32 -6.30 17.27
CA PHE A 133 13.39 -5.26 17.73
C PHE A 133 12.04 -5.89 18.09
N SER A 134 11.41 -5.33 19.15
CA SER A 134 10.03 -5.73 19.44
C SER A 134 9.12 -5.33 18.28
N ARG A 135 8.18 -6.21 17.89
CA ARG A 135 7.28 -5.99 16.75
C ARG A 135 6.52 -4.67 16.84
N ARG A 136 6.14 -4.26 18.06
CA ARG A 136 5.47 -2.98 18.31
C ARG A 136 6.35 -1.79 17.96
N ARG A 137 7.62 -1.82 18.37
CA ARG A 137 8.60 -0.77 18.03
C ARG A 137 8.89 -0.78 16.53
N LEU A 138 9.04 -1.95 15.95
CA LEU A 138 9.29 -2.11 14.51
C LEU A 138 8.15 -1.54 13.68
N PHE A 139 6.89 -1.83 14.05
CA PHE A 139 5.71 -1.27 13.38
C PHE A 139 5.70 0.26 13.43
N GLY A 140 5.86 0.84 14.62
CA GLY A 140 5.87 2.30 14.79
C GLY A 140 7.04 2.98 14.08
N ALA A 141 8.24 2.40 14.18
CA ALA A 141 9.43 2.93 13.51
C ALA A 141 9.30 2.86 11.99
N SER A 142 8.84 1.72 11.44
CA SER A 142 8.66 1.58 10.00
C SER A 142 7.58 2.52 9.45
N LEU A 143 6.51 2.74 10.20
CA LEU A 143 5.47 3.71 9.84
C LEU A 143 6.03 5.14 9.84
N ALA A 144 6.79 5.52 10.87
CA ALA A 144 7.41 6.84 10.97
C ALA A 144 8.44 7.09 9.84
N VAL A 145 9.28 6.10 9.55
CA VAL A 145 10.26 6.20 8.45
C VAL A 145 9.56 6.27 7.09
N ALA A 146 8.54 5.45 6.86
CA ALA A 146 7.75 5.53 5.63
C ALA A 146 7.10 6.91 5.47
N GLY A 147 6.51 7.46 6.53
CA GLY A 147 5.95 8.82 6.54
C GLY A 147 6.99 9.89 6.26
N PHE A 148 8.18 9.79 6.86
CA PHE A 148 9.28 10.70 6.58
C PHE A 148 9.69 10.68 5.10
N PHE A 149 9.86 9.50 4.50
CA PHE A 149 10.19 9.39 3.07
C PHE A 149 9.04 9.81 2.17
N LEU A 150 7.79 9.71 2.62
CA LEU A 150 6.63 10.26 1.92
C LEU A 150 6.68 11.79 1.85
N ILE A 151 6.99 12.44 2.98
CA ILE A 151 7.19 13.90 3.05
C ILE A 151 8.34 14.29 2.12
N LEU A 152 9.45 13.57 2.18
CA LEU A 152 10.61 13.83 1.35
C LEU A 152 10.27 13.69 -0.16
N LEU A 153 9.48 12.68 -0.53
CA LEU A 153 8.97 12.50 -1.90
C LEU A 153 8.15 13.71 -2.37
N ALA A 154 7.29 14.24 -1.51
CA ALA A 154 6.47 15.41 -1.84
C ALA A 154 7.30 16.70 -2.03
N LEU A 155 8.42 16.83 -1.32
CA LEU A 155 9.27 18.02 -1.37
C LEU A 155 10.28 18.01 -2.52
N ILE A 156 10.63 16.85 -3.06
CA ILE A 156 11.68 16.73 -4.08
C ILE A 156 11.07 16.71 -5.48
N ALA A 157 11.42 17.73 -6.26
CA ALA A 157 11.03 17.87 -7.66
C ALA A 157 12.07 17.26 -8.62
N ASN A 158 12.55 16.06 -8.34
CA ASN A 158 13.50 15.34 -9.20
C ASN A 158 13.12 13.87 -9.32
N LEU A 159 12.80 13.45 -10.55
CA LEU A 159 12.29 12.10 -10.83
C LEU A 159 13.27 10.99 -10.43
N VAL A 160 14.57 11.17 -10.69
CA VAL A 160 15.59 10.15 -10.39
C VAL A 160 15.72 9.95 -8.88
N ILE A 161 15.78 11.05 -8.13
CA ILE A 161 15.83 11.00 -6.66
C ILE A 161 14.54 10.39 -6.11
N SER A 162 13.38 10.75 -6.68
CA SER A 162 12.08 10.19 -6.31
C SER A 162 12.03 8.67 -6.44
N ILE A 163 12.66 8.09 -7.49
CA ILE A 163 12.74 6.63 -7.65
C ILE A 163 13.47 5.97 -6.47
N PHE A 164 14.60 6.53 -6.03
CA PHE A 164 15.32 6.00 -4.85
C PHE A 164 14.51 6.15 -3.56
N ILE A 165 13.85 7.30 -3.39
CA ILE A 165 13.00 7.57 -2.22
C ILE A 165 11.86 6.56 -2.13
N VAL A 166 11.18 6.27 -3.24
CA VAL A 166 10.05 5.33 -3.23
C VAL A 166 10.47 3.88 -3.02
N VAL A 167 11.70 3.48 -3.36
CA VAL A 167 12.23 2.15 -2.98
C VAL A 167 12.30 2.04 -1.46
N ILE A 168 12.86 3.05 -0.79
CA ILE A 168 13.00 3.05 0.67
C ILE A 168 11.61 3.14 1.32
N LEU A 169 10.75 4.04 0.84
CA LEU A 169 9.36 4.17 1.28
C LEU A 169 8.64 2.83 1.16
N GLY A 170 8.75 2.17 0.00
CA GLY A 170 8.18 0.86 -0.24
C GLY A 170 8.71 -0.20 0.74
N ALA A 171 10.02 -0.23 1.00
CA ALA A 171 10.63 -1.18 1.92
C ALA A 171 10.06 -1.04 3.35
N PHE A 172 10.01 0.18 3.88
CA PHE A 172 9.44 0.41 5.21
C PHE A 172 7.93 0.21 5.26
N SER A 173 7.21 0.51 4.18
CA SER A 173 5.79 0.16 4.04
C SER A 173 5.58 -1.35 4.06
N GLY A 174 6.46 -2.13 3.42
CA GLY A 174 6.43 -3.59 3.45
C GLY A 174 6.67 -4.18 4.84
N ILE A 175 7.64 -3.61 5.58
CA ILE A 175 7.89 -3.98 6.97
C ILE A 175 6.67 -3.66 7.84
N CYS A 176 6.10 -2.47 7.68
CA CYS A 176 4.89 -2.03 8.38
C CYS A 176 3.72 -2.99 8.10
N TRP A 177 3.50 -3.34 6.84
CA TRP A 177 2.46 -4.29 6.41
C TRP A 177 2.58 -5.63 7.12
N VAL A 178 3.72 -6.32 6.96
CA VAL A 178 3.88 -7.67 7.51
C VAL A 178 3.86 -7.67 9.04
N THR A 179 4.45 -6.67 9.65
CA THR A 179 4.49 -6.53 11.12
C THR A 179 3.10 -6.22 11.67
N GLY A 180 2.35 -5.33 11.00
CA GLY A 180 1.00 -4.95 11.39
C GLY A 180 0.04 -6.14 11.38
N PHE A 181 -0.01 -6.90 10.29
CA PHE A 181 -0.87 -8.09 10.20
C PHE A 181 -0.43 -9.21 11.14
N THR A 182 0.88 -9.38 11.36
CA THR A 182 1.39 -10.36 12.33
C THR A 182 0.96 -10.00 13.75
N MET A 183 1.10 -8.74 14.15
CA MET A 183 0.66 -8.26 15.46
C MET A 183 -0.84 -8.40 15.64
N LEU A 184 -1.63 -8.05 14.62
CA LEU A 184 -3.08 -8.22 14.65
C LEU A 184 -3.45 -9.69 14.90
N GLY A 185 -2.78 -10.63 14.19
CA GLY A 185 -3.00 -12.06 14.37
C GLY A 185 -2.63 -12.61 15.72
N MET A 186 -1.67 -11.98 16.41
CA MET A 186 -1.24 -12.40 17.76
C MET A 186 -2.10 -11.83 18.89
N GLU A 187 -2.63 -10.62 18.68
CA GLU A 187 -3.39 -9.89 19.71
C GLU A 187 -4.87 -10.29 19.73
N VAL A 188 -5.37 -10.85 18.63
CA VAL A 188 -6.79 -11.21 18.50
C VAL A 188 -7.00 -12.69 18.83
N ASN A 189 -8.00 -12.96 19.70
CA ASN A 189 -8.38 -14.32 20.06
C ASN A 189 -8.80 -15.14 18.84
N ASN A 190 -8.50 -16.45 18.87
CA ASN A 190 -8.77 -17.37 17.76
C ASN A 190 -10.23 -17.38 17.31
N GLU A 191 -11.18 -17.27 18.26
CA GLU A 191 -12.63 -17.31 18.00
C GLU A 191 -13.14 -16.17 17.13
N VAL A 192 -12.55 -14.96 17.29
CA VAL A 192 -12.99 -13.76 16.58
C VAL A 192 -11.98 -13.29 15.53
N ARG A 193 -10.86 -14.01 15.36
CA ARG A 193 -9.76 -13.64 14.47
C ARG A 193 -10.23 -13.41 13.03
N GLY A 194 -10.98 -14.34 12.46
CA GLY A 194 -11.48 -14.23 11.09
C GLY A 194 -12.37 -12.99 10.89
N ARG A 195 -13.28 -12.72 11.83
CA ARG A 195 -14.17 -11.55 11.78
C ARG A 195 -13.40 -10.24 11.92
N THR A 196 -12.42 -10.20 12.82
CA THR A 196 -11.55 -9.01 13.01
C THR A 196 -10.70 -8.74 11.77
N PHE A 197 -10.10 -9.78 11.17
CA PHE A 197 -9.34 -9.61 9.93
C PHE A 197 -10.22 -9.15 8.78
N ALA A 198 -11.41 -9.71 8.61
CA ALA A 198 -12.36 -9.29 7.59
C ALA A 198 -12.77 -7.81 7.78
N PHE A 199 -13.05 -7.40 9.02
CA PHE A 199 -13.36 -6.01 9.35
C PHE A 199 -12.21 -5.06 9.00
N VAL A 200 -10.98 -5.37 9.45
CA VAL A 200 -9.79 -4.55 9.18
C VAL A 200 -9.50 -4.45 7.69
N GLN A 201 -9.57 -5.56 6.96
CA GLN A 201 -9.38 -5.60 5.51
C GLN A 201 -10.44 -4.75 4.77
N SER A 202 -11.70 -4.82 5.20
CA SER A 202 -12.77 -4.00 4.63
C SER A 202 -12.52 -2.52 4.88
N LEU A 203 -12.14 -2.16 6.11
CA LEU A 203 -11.83 -0.77 6.48
C LEU A 203 -10.66 -0.22 5.65
N ILE A 204 -9.58 -0.98 5.51
CA ILE A 204 -8.42 -0.61 4.69
C ILE A 204 -8.83 -0.41 3.23
N ARG A 205 -9.62 -1.32 2.66
CA ARG A 205 -10.08 -1.21 1.26
C ARG A 205 -10.96 0.01 1.05
N ILE A 206 -11.90 0.27 1.94
CA ILE A 206 -12.77 1.44 1.88
C ILE A 206 -11.94 2.71 1.95
N THR A 207 -11.00 2.80 2.89
CA THR A 207 -10.09 3.94 3.03
C THR A 207 -9.26 4.14 1.76
N LEU A 208 -8.66 3.07 1.23
CA LEU A 208 -7.85 3.14 0.02
C LEU A 208 -8.67 3.66 -1.17
N VAL A 209 -9.87 3.12 -1.40
CA VAL A 209 -10.76 3.53 -2.50
C VAL A 209 -11.22 4.98 -2.31
N ALA A 210 -11.60 5.36 -1.10
CA ALA A 210 -12.04 6.72 -0.80
C ALA A 210 -10.93 7.74 -1.07
N VAL A 211 -9.71 7.48 -0.57
CA VAL A 211 -8.58 8.38 -0.79
C VAL A 211 -8.14 8.40 -2.25
N LEU A 212 -8.12 7.24 -2.92
CA LEU A 212 -7.82 7.15 -4.35
C LEU A 212 -8.76 8.02 -5.20
N ALA A 213 -10.03 8.10 -4.83
CA ALA A 213 -11.02 8.92 -5.52
C ALA A 213 -10.90 10.42 -5.15
N ILE A 214 -10.63 10.73 -3.88
CA ILE A 214 -10.64 12.10 -3.36
C ILE A 214 -9.31 12.82 -3.62
N ALA A 215 -8.18 12.14 -3.55
CA ALA A 215 -6.86 12.78 -3.68
C ALA A 215 -6.65 13.51 -5.01
N PRO A 216 -7.04 13.00 -6.19
CA PRO A 216 -6.94 13.75 -7.44
C PRO A 216 -7.84 14.99 -7.47
N ILE A 217 -9.01 14.95 -6.82
CA ILE A 217 -9.92 16.09 -6.73
C ILE A 217 -9.28 17.19 -5.90
N ILE A 218 -8.72 16.84 -4.74
CA ILE A 218 -7.99 17.80 -3.89
C ILE A 218 -6.81 18.41 -4.66
N ALA A 219 -6.01 17.60 -5.33
CA ALA A 219 -4.88 18.06 -6.12
C ALA A 219 -5.31 19.03 -7.23
N ALA A 220 -6.43 18.76 -7.92
CA ALA A 220 -6.96 19.62 -8.96
C ALA A 220 -7.48 20.96 -8.40
N THR A 221 -8.05 20.97 -7.20
CA THR A 221 -8.54 22.21 -6.56
C THR A 221 -7.41 23.09 -6.03
N ILE A 222 -6.29 22.50 -5.58
CA ILE A 222 -5.12 23.25 -5.11
C ILE A 222 -4.36 23.88 -6.28
N GLY A 223 -4.31 23.20 -7.44
CA GLY A 223 -3.57 23.68 -8.61
C GLY A 223 -2.06 23.77 -8.38
N THR A 224 -1.40 24.76 -8.98
CA THR A 224 0.04 25.00 -8.83
C THR A 224 0.29 26.22 -7.95
N LEU A 225 1.04 26.03 -6.87
CA LEU A 225 1.49 27.12 -6.01
C LEU A 225 2.95 27.46 -6.39
N THR A 226 3.19 28.71 -6.76
CA THR A 226 4.54 29.23 -7.04
C THR A 226 4.98 30.13 -5.90
N TYR A 227 6.11 29.80 -5.29
CA TYR A 227 6.75 30.62 -4.29
C TYR A 227 8.10 31.12 -4.84
N ASP A 228 8.27 32.42 -4.95
CA ASP A 228 9.56 33.05 -5.30
C ASP A 228 10.32 33.29 -3.98
N PHE A 229 11.33 32.47 -3.71
CA PHE A 229 12.20 32.63 -2.55
C PHE A 229 13.63 32.91 -3.03
N TYR A 230 14.12 34.15 -2.82
CA TYR A 230 15.50 34.58 -3.05
C TYR A 230 16.09 34.14 -4.42
N ASN A 231 15.43 34.48 -5.55
CA ASN A 231 15.79 34.08 -6.93
C ASN A 231 15.62 32.61 -7.29
N VAL A 232 15.04 31.78 -6.44
CA VAL A 232 14.67 30.41 -6.75
C VAL A 232 13.15 30.31 -6.84
N ARG A 233 12.62 29.98 -8.02
CA ARG A 233 11.20 29.65 -8.19
C ARG A 233 10.96 28.22 -7.73
N LEU A 234 10.32 28.08 -6.60
CA LEU A 234 9.82 26.80 -6.13
C LEU A 234 8.38 26.65 -6.64
N GLN A 235 8.17 25.69 -7.53
CA GLN A 235 6.83 25.33 -8.01
C GLN A 235 6.41 24.02 -7.35
N TYR A 236 5.37 24.08 -6.53
CA TYR A 236 4.74 22.90 -5.95
C TYR A 236 3.41 22.67 -6.63
N ASN A 237 3.26 21.49 -7.22
CA ASN A 237 2.03 21.09 -7.86
C ASN A 237 1.02 20.55 -6.84
N GLY A 238 -0.26 20.63 -7.16
CA GLY A 238 -1.33 20.15 -6.29
C GLY A 238 -1.16 18.68 -5.88
N ALA A 239 -0.53 17.85 -6.73
CA ALA A 239 -0.19 16.47 -6.39
C ALA A 239 0.81 16.39 -5.21
N GLN A 240 1.88 17.18 -5.24
CA GLN A 240 2.90 17.23 -4.17
C GLN A 240 2.29 17.69 -2.83
N ILE A 241 1.47 18.75 -2.88
CA ILE A 241 0.82 19.27 -1.69
C ILE A 241 -0.19 18.27 -1.12
N THR A 242 -0.95 17.58 -1.97
CA THR A 242 -1.89 16.56 -1.53
C THR A 242 -1.19 15.35 -0.92
N ILE A 243 -0.04 14.93 -1.47
CA ILE A 243 0.80 13.88 -0.89
C ILE A 243 1.37 14.31 0.48
N LEU A 244 1.69 15.59 0.66
CA LEU A 244 2.20 16.11 1.92
C LEU A 244 1.15 16.12 3.03
N ILE A 245 -0.13 16.27 2.67
CA ILE A 245 -1.25 16.31 3.62
C ILE A 245 -1.76 14.91 3.97
N ALA A 246 -1.52 13.91 3.10
CA ALA A 246 -2.01 12.54 3.24
C ALA A 246 -1.26 11.75 4.31
#